data_7542469d556529904495f0130e0718b4
#
_entry.id   7542469d556529904495f0130e0718b4
#
_cell.length_a   1.000
_cell.length_b   1.000
_cell.length_c   1.000
_cell.angle_alpha   90.00
_cell.angle_beta   90.00
_cell.angle_gamma   90.00
#
_symmetry.space_group_name_H-M   'P 1'
#
loop_
_entity.id
_entity.type
_entity.pdbx_description
1 polymer ?
#
loop_
_entity_poly.entity_id
_entity_poly.type
_entity_poly.pdbx_seq_one_letter_code
_entity_poly.pdbx_strand_id
1 'polypeptide(L)'
;MQRIPAIKEFMVREFLPDVPAGELDADLDLLENGVVDSLGLLKVIAWLEEVHHINTDEFDLDPESFRSVAAIDAFITDASRQQAEAA
;
A
#
# COMPACT_ATOMS: atom_id res chain seq x y z
N MET A 1 1.49 -1.29 -16.47
CA MET A 1 2.46 -1.83 -15.53
C MET A 1 1.80 -2.33 -14.27
N GLN A 2 2.27 -3.46 -13.78
CA GLN A 2 1.59 -4.16 -12.69
C GLN A 2 2.24 -3.83 -11.36
N ARG A 3 1.56 -3.03 -10.54
CA ARG A 3 2.05 -2.70 -9.20
C ARG A 3 1.63 -3.71 -8.14
N ILE A 4 0.50 -4.39 -8.38
CA ILE A 4 -0.04 -5.31 -7.40
C ILE A 4 0.96 -6.37 -6.96
N PRO A 5 1.69 -7.04 -7.86
CA PRO A 5 2.71 -8.01 -7.42
C PRO A 5 3.78 -7.40 -6.52
N ALA A 6 4.23 -6.18 -6.82
CA ALA A 6 5.24 -5.51 -6.01
C ALA A 6 4.69 -5.15 -4.62
N ILE A 7 3.43 -4.74 -4.56
CA ILE A 7 2.78 -4.43 -3.28
C ILE A 7 2.65 -5.71 -2.44
N LYS A 8 2.26 -6.81 -3.08
CA LYS A 8 2.16 -8.10 -2.39
C LYS A 8 3.51 -8.53 -1.82
N GLU A 9 4.57 -8.39 -2.61
CA GLU A 9 5.91 -8.75 -2.15
C GLU A 9 6.34 -7.90 -0.96
N PHE A 10 6.04 -6.61 -0.98
CA PHE A 10 6.33 -5.74 0.15
C PHE A 10 5.57 -6.20 1.39
N MET A 11 4.28 -6.51 1.24
CA MET A 11 3.44 -6.93 2.36
C MET A 11 3.94 -8.22 3.00
N VAL A 12 4.28 -9.24 2.19
CA VAL A 12 4.73 -10.49 2.75
C VAL A 12 6.11 -10.35 3.39
N ARG A 13 6.99 -9.59 2.77
CA ARG A 13 8.34 -9.39 3.31
C ARG A 13 8.31 -8.69 4.66
N GLU A 14 7.43 -7.71 4.82
CA GLU A 14 7.38 -6.91 6.05
C GLU A 14 6.47 -7.49 7.11
N PHE A 15 5.39 -8.15 6.74
CA PHE A 15 4.35 -8.57 7.68
C PHE A 15 4.06 -10.06 7.70
N LEU A 16 4.32 -10.76 6.62
CA LEU A 16 3.98 -12.18 6.47
C LEU A 16 5.14 -12.96 5.82
N PRO A 17 6.31 -12.98 6.45
CA PRO A 17 7.50 -13.56 5.80
C PRO A 17 7.37 -15.04 5.44
N ASP A 18 6.44 -15.76 6.08
CA ASP A 18 6.23 -17.19 5.83
C ASP A 18 5.19 -17.45 4.74
N VAL A 19 4.59 -16.40 4.17
CA VAL A 19 3.54 -16.54 3.15
C VAL A 19 4.11 -16.14 1.79
N PRO A 20 3.98 -16.99 0.76
CA PRO A 20 4.39 -16.58 -0.60
C PRO A 20 3.52 -15.43 -1.10
N ALA A 21 4.14 -14.48 -1.80
CA ALA A 21 3.41 -13.31 -2.30
C ALA A 21 2.22 -13.71 -3.18
N GLY A 22 2.37 -14.78 -3.96
CA GLY A 22 1.29 -15.25 -4.83
C GLY A 22 0.07 -15.77 -4.09
N GLU A 23 0.20 -16.08 -2.80
CA GLU A 23 -0.92 -16.55 -1.99
C GLU A 23 -1.65 -15.41 -1.28
N LEU A 24 -1.09 -14.21 -1.31
CA LEU A 24 -1.74 -13.05 -0.70
C LEU A 24 -2.80 -12.51 -1.67
N ASP A 25 -4.06 -12.59 -1.25
CA ASP A 25 -5.18 -12.10 -2.06
C ASP A 25 -5.17 -10.56 -2.06
N ALA A 26 -5.30 -9.97 -3.25
CA ALA A 26 -5.31 -8.52 -3.38
C ALA A 26 -6.50 -7.87 -2.67
N ASP A 27 -7.57 -8.62 -2.46
CA ASP A 27 -8.78 -8.12 -1.79
C ASP A 27 -8.84 -8.46 -0.30
N LEU A 28 -7.83 -9.14 0.23
CA LEU A 28 -7.79 -9.48 1.65
C LEU A 28 -7.78 -8.20 2.49
N ASP A 29 -8.63 -8.18 3.51
CA ASP A 29 -8.69 -7.05 4.44
C ASP A 29 -7.51 -7.13 5.41
N LEU A 30 -6.48 -6.34 5.12
CA LEU A 30 -5.24 -6.35 5.88
C LEU A 30 -5.42 -5.80 7.29
N LEU A 31 -6.32 -4.85 7.46
CA LEU A 31 -6.58 -4.24 8.76
C LEU A 31 -7.41 -5.17 9.65
N GLU A 32 -8.50 -5.71 9.10
CA GLU A 32 -9.38 -6.59 9.86
C GLU A 32 -8.69 -7.89 10.27
N ASN A 33 -7.83 -8.41 9.40
CA ASN A 33 -7.11 -9.67 9.68
C ASN A 33 -5.83 -9.45 10.46
N GLY A 34 -5.55 -8.20 10.86
CA GLY A 34 -4.39 -7.91 11.69
C GLY A 34 -3.05 -8.02 11.00
N VAL A 35 -3.03 -8.09 9.67
CA VAL A 35 -1.78 -8.11 8.91
C VAL A 35 -1.05 -6.78 9.04
N VAL A 36 -1.81 -5.69 8.97
CA VAL A 36 -1.28 -4.32 9.11
C VAL A 36 -1.96 -3.65 10.29
N ASP A 37 -1.18 -3.22 11.28
CA ASP A 37 -1.67 -2.45 12.41
C ASP A 37 -1.25 -0.99 12.25
N SER A 38 -1.43 -0.17 13.28
CA SER A 38 -1.08 1.25 13.23
C SER A 38 0.40 1.48 12.93
N LEU A 39 1.29 0.69 13.53
CA LEU A 39 2.73 0.81 13.26
C LEU A 39 3.06 0.31 11.87
N GLY A 40 2.41 -0.77 11.44
CA GLY A 40 2.59 -1.29 10.10
C GLY A 40 2.14 -0.30 9.04
N LEU A 41 1.08 0.44 9.33
CA LEU A 41 0.58 1.47 8.43
C LEU A 41 1.64 2.55 8.18
N LEU A 42 2.40 2.92 9.21
CA LEU A 42 3.49 3.88 9.05
C LEU A 42 4.57 3.34 8.11
N LYS A 43 4.84 2.04 8.16
CA LYS A 43 5.81 1.42 7.24
C LYS A 43 5.31 1.45 5.81
N VAL A 44 4.02 1.21 5.60
CA VAL A 44 3.42 1.29 4.27
C VAL A 44 3.54 2.70 3.73
N ILE A 45 3.22 3.70 4.55
CA ILE A 45 3.32 5.11 4.16
C ILE A 45 4.75 5.48 3.77
N ALA A 46 5.73 5.08 4.60
CA ALA A 46 7.13 5.36 4.31
C ALA A 46 7.56 4.71 2.99
N TRP A 47 7.12 3.48 2.75
CA TRP A 47 7.41 2.78 1.50
C TRP A 47 6.84 3.52 0.29
N LEU A 48 5.62 4.03 0.41
CA LEU A 48 5.01 4.81 -0.67
C LEU A 48 5.82 6.06 -0.97
N GLU A 49 6.32 6.72 0.06
CA GLU A 49 7.14 7.92 -0.14
C GLU A 49 8.47 7.60 -0.81
N GLU A 50 9.13 6.52 -0.39
CA GLU A 50 10.45 6.17 -0.90
C GLU A 50 10.42 5.53 -2.28
N VAL A 51 9.53 4.60 -2.50
CA VAL A 51 9.53 3.78 -3.72
C VAL A 51 8.66 4.38 -4.81
N HIS A 52 7.51 4.91 -4.43
CA HIS A 52 6.55 5.43 -5.38
C HIS A 52 6.53 6.96 -5.45
N HIS A 53 7.39 7.60 -4.66
CA HIS A 53 7.55 9.07 -4.69
C HIS A 53 6.24 9.81 -4.47
N ILE A 54 5.39 9.27 -3.60
CA ILE A 54 4.14 9.91 -3.22
C ILE A 54 4.41 10.89 -2.08
N ASN A 55 3.99 12.14 -2.25
CA ASN A 55 4.10 13.13 -1.20
C ASN A 55 2.87 13.01 -0.30
N THR A 56 2.96 12.17 0.73
CA THR A 56 1.82 11.85 1.58
C THR A 56 1.30 13.03 2.38
N ASP A 57 2.12 14.08 2.55
CA ASP A 57 1.68 15.29 3.26
C ASP A 57 0.59 16.04 2.51
N GLU A 58 0.45 15.81 1.21
CA GLU A 58 -0.54 16.50 0.37
C GLU A 58 -1.87 15.75 0.27
N PHE A 59 -1.99 14.60 0.91
CA PHE A 59 -3.18 13.76 0.80
C PHE A 59 -3.75 13.43 2.17
N ASP A 60 -5.06 13.23 2.23
CA ASP A 60 -5.70 12.71 3.42
C ASP A 60 -5.42 11.21 3.50
N LEU A 61 -4.71 10.80 4.54
CA LEU A 61 -4.34 9.40 4.72
C LEU A 61 -5.40 8.67 5.51
N ASP A 62 -6.38 8.14 4.81
CA ASP A 62 -7.47 7.38 5.39
C ASP A 62 -7.04 5.91 5.50
N PRO A 63 -7.17 5.26 6.66
CA PRO A 63 -6.84 3.84 6.78
C PRO A 63 -7.56 2.96 5.76
N GLU A 64 -8.75 3.34 5.33
CA GLU A 64 -9.49 2.59 4.30
C GLU A 64 -8.73 2.49 2.99
N SER A 65 -7.89 3.49 2.69
CA SER A 65 -7.06 3.48 1.47
C SER A 65 -5.98 2.40 1.52
N PHE A 66 -5.70 1.86 2.68
CA PHE A 66 -4.65 0.86 2.89
C PHE A 66 -5.21 -0.47 3.39
N ARG A 67 -6.51 -0.67 3.24
CA ARG A 67 -7.20 -1.84 3.75
C ARG A 67 -6.85 -3.11 3.00
N SER A 68 -6.51 -3.00 1.72
CA SER A 68 -6.13 -4.16 0.91
C SER A 68 -5.04 -3.77 -0.09
N VAL A 69 -4.41 -4.77 -0.69
CA VAL A 69 -3.42 -4.52 -1.75
C VAL A 69 -4.08 -3.75 -2.90
N ALA A 70 -5.29 -4.15 -3.29
CA ALA A 70 -6.02 -3.47 -4.36
C ALA A 70 -6.30 -2.00 -4.00
N ALA A 71 -6.67 -1.72 -2.75
CA ALA A 71 -6.92 -0.36 -2.29
C ALA A 71 -5.64 0.48 -2.34
N ILE A 72 -4.52 -0.10 -1.93
CA ILE A 72 -3.22 0.59 -1.98
C ILE A 72 -2.85 0.92 -3.42
N ASP A 73 -3.06 -0.01 -4.33
CA ASP A 73 -2.78 0.23 -5.74
C ASP A 73 -3.63 1.38 -6.28
N ALA A 74 -4.91 1.41 -5.94
CA ALA A 74 -5.80 2.49 -6.34
C ALA A 74 -5.34 3.83 -5.77
N PHE A 75 -4.91 3.85 -4.51
CA PHE A 75 -4.39 5.06 -3.89
C PHE A 75 -3.15 5.57 -4.62
N ILE A 76 -2.22 4.69 -4.97
CA ILE A 76 -1.01 5.08 -5.70
C ILE A 76 -1.38 5.68 -7.05
N THR A 77 -2.32 5.06 -7.76
CA THR A 77 -2.76 5.56 -9.06
C THR A 77 -3.33 6.97 -8.95
N ASP A 78 -4.24 7.19 -7.99
CA ASP A 78 -4.87 8.50 -7.81
C ASP A 78 -3.87 9.55 -7.34
N ALA A 79 -3.01 9.21 -6.40
CA ALA A 79 -2.03 10.14 -5.86
C ALA A 79 -1.01 10.54 -6.93
N SER A 80 -0.54 9.59 -7.71
CA SER A 80 0.41 9.87 -8.79
C SER A 80 -0.20 10.78 -9.85
N ARG A 81 -1.47 10.56 -10.17
CA ARG A 81 -2.18 11.40 -11.13
C ARG A 81 -2.34 12.81 -10.61
N GLN A 82 -2.74 12.97 -9.35
CA GLN A 82 -2.91 14.29 -8.75
C GLN A 82 -1.60 15.05 -8.66
N GLN A 83 -0.51 14.39 -8.31
CA GLN A 83 0.80 15.02 -8.29
C GLN A 83 1.24 15.46 -9.67
N ALA A 84 0.98 14.67 -10.70
CA ALA A 84 1.31 15.02 -12.06
C ALA A 84 0.49 16.23 -12.54
N GLU A 85 -0.78 16.29 -12.17
CA GLU A 85 -1.65 17.41 -12.55
C GLU A 85 -1.28 18.69 -11.80
N ALA A 86 -0.74 18.56 -10.59
CA ALA A 86 -0.34 19.71 -9.77
C ALA A 86 1.00 20.32 -10.20
N ALA A 87 1.76 19.57 -10.96
CA ALA A 87 3.12 20.00 -11.36
C ALA A 87 3.13 21.10 -12.41
#